data_ed920e7eee6e90994bbbe85fb5a0247c
#
_entry.id   ed920e7eee6e90994bbbe85fb5a0247c
#
_cell.length_a   1.000
_cell.length_b   1.000
_cell.length_c   1.000
_cell.angle_alpha   90.00
_cell.angle_beta   90.00
_cell.angle_gamma   90.00
#
_symmetry.space_group_name_H-M   'P 1'
#
loop_
_entity.id
_entity.type
_entity.pdbx_description
1 polymer ?
#
loop_
_entity_poly.entity_id
_entity_poly.type
_entity_poly.pdbx_seq_one_letter_code
_entity_poly.pdbx_strand_id
1 'polypeptide(L)'
;MTTIREIARQAGVSVKTVSRVINREPMVGEATRNRVLAIMESLNYVPNVAAQRLARGRSQVIGLLFQNATWAYLHDVLEGSLSIARDRGYSILTRLVDVRTERDREELLQMVAEQRVDGYLFTPPCDNAPELLDALHQRAIPFVRLTPHNRELPYPHVTASDFLGAREITDKLIALGHRRIGFIMGDTDHIASHDRLAGYRAALQANGLSFDPQLVLPGDWQFRSGTAGGAQLLQRRPRPTAIFASNDDMAAGVLSAAHRLGITVPAELSVAGFDDVPLAEQVWPPLTTVRQPIQQIARQASHLLIDLLEGKTLPALHYEFPTELIVRESTSLNPEAAGAR
;
A
#
# COMPACT_ATOMS: atom_id res chain seq x y z
N MET A 1 -28.99 28.88 -16.39
CA MET A 1 -28.61 27.57 -15.77
C MET A 1 -29.84 26.99 -15.10
N THR A 2 -30.22 25.74 -15.46
CA THR A 2 -31.34 25.04 -14.82
C THR A 2 -31.01 24.81 -13.34
N THR A 3 -31.98 25.06 -12.46
CA THR A 3 -31.78 24.91 -11.01
C THR A 3 -32.68 23.82 -10.45
N ILE A 4 -32.34 23.29 -9.27
CA ILE A 4 -33.19 22.32 -8.55
C ILE A 4 -34.61 22.87 -8.29
N ARG A 5 -34.76 24.20 -8.14
CA ARG A 5 -36.05 24.87 -7.98
C ARG A 5 -36.90 24.76 -9.25
N GLU A 6 -36.30 24.91 -10.42
CA GLU A 6 -36.99 24.78 -11.69
C GLU A 6 -37.49 23.35 -11.92
N ILE A 7 -36.67 22.33 -11.60
CA ILE A 7 -37.09 20.92 -11.65
C ILE A 7 -38.27 20.67 -10.71
N ALA A 8 -38.20 21.18 -9.48
CA ALA A 8 -39.26 21.02 -8.48
C ALA A 8 -40.58 21.64 -8.99
N ARG A 9 -40.51 22.84 -9.61
CA ARG A 9 -41.66 23.52 -10.21
C ARG A 9 -42.28 22.69 -11.35
N GLN A 10 -41.46 22.20 -12.28
CA GLN A 10 -41.95 21.42 -13.43
C GLN A 10 -42.48 20.03 -13.02
N ALA A 11 -41.86 19.41 -12.03
CA ALA A 11 -42.29 18.10 -11.50
C ALA A 11 -43.53 18.19 -10.57
N GLY A 12 -43.93 19.40 -10.17
CA GLY A 12 -45.04 19.59 -9.22
C GLY A 12 -44.74 19.04 -7.84
N VAL A 13 -43.48 19.12 -7.39
CA VAL A 13 -43.03 18.59 -6.10
C VAL A 13 -42.16 19.61 -5.34
N SER A 14 -41.91 19.37 -4.07
CA SER A 14 -41.02 20.22 -3.29
C SER A 14 -39.56 20.05 -3.71
N VAL A 15 -38.71 21.07 -3.50
CA VAL A 15 -37.25 20.99 -3.69
C VAL A 15 -36.65 19.85 -2.86
N LYS A 16 -37.21 19.59 -1.66
CA LYS A 16 -36.81 18.48 -0.79
C LYS A 16 -37.10 17.12 -1.45
N THR A 17 -38.22 16.99 -2.19
CA THR A 17 -38.56 15.77 -2.92
C THR A 17 -37.59 15.54 -4.09
N VAL A 18 -37.24 16.60 -4.85
CA VAL A 18 -36.25 16.50 -5.92
C VAL A 18 -34.88 16.10 -5.37
N SER A 19 -34.45 16.73 -4.24
CA SER A 19 -33.21 16.36 -3.54
C SER A 19 -33.18 14.88 -3.14
N ARG A 20 -34.30 14.36 -2.60
CA ARG A 20 -34.44 12.92 -2.26
C ARG A 20 -34.32 12.00 -3.46
N VAL A 21 -34.91 12.40 -4.60
CA VAL A 21 -34.78 11.63 -5.86
C VAL A 21 -33.34 11.59 -6.34
N ILE A 22 -32.66 12.75 -6.37
CA ILE A 22 -31.25 12.88 -6.73
C ILE A 22 -30.36 12.04 -5.82
N ASN A 23 -30.68 11.99 -4.52
CA ASN A 23 -29.95 11.23 -3.51
C ASN A 23 -30.33 9.74 -3.44
N ARG A 24 -31.26 9.28 -4.30
CA ARG A 24 -31.76 7.90 -4.33
C ARG A 24 -32.37 7.42 -3.02
N GLU A 25 -32.92 8.35 -2.20
CA GLU A 25 -33.55 8.00 -0.94
C GLU A 25 -34.79 7.11 -1.16
N PRO A 26 -35.02 6.08 -0.32
CA PRO A 26 -36.11 5.11 -0.54
C PRO A 26 -37.51 5.67 -0.33
N MET A 27 -37.65 6.84 0.32
CA MET A 27 -38.92 7.42 0.73
C MET A 27 -39.70 8.18 -0.38
N VAL A 28 -39.28 8.06 -1.64
CA VAL A 28 -39.98 8.68 -2.79
C VAL A 28 -40.60 7.60 -3.66
N GLY A 29 -41.91 7.66 -3.84
CA GLY A 29 -42.64 6.71 -4.67
C GLY A 29 -42.14 6.70 -6.13
N GLU A 30 -42.17 5.53 -6.75
CA GLU A 30 -41.60 5.27 -8.06
C GLU A 30 -42.11 6.19 -9.16
N ALA A 31 -43.43 6.43 -9.21
CA ALA A 31 -44.04 7.35 -10.18
C ALA A 31 -43.49 8.80 -10.06
N THR A 32 -43.26 9.27 -8.82
CA THR A 32 -42.66 10.60 -8.58
C THR A 32 -41.18 10.63 -8.94
N ARG A 33 -40.45 9.56 -8.64
CA ARG A 33 -39.04 9.40 -9.01
C ARG A 33 -38.86 9.45 -10.51
N ASN A 34 -39.62 8.67 -11.26
CA ASN A 34 -39.53 8.61 -12.72
C ASN A 34 -39.88 9.96 -13.37
N ARG A 35 -40.92 10.65 -12.88
CA ARG A 35 -41.27 12.00 -13.35
C ARG A 35 -40.15 13.01 -13.13
N VAL A 36 -39.53 13.04 -11.95
CA VAL A 36 -38.42 13.95 -11.65
C VAL A 36 -37.21 13.65 -12.52
N LEU A 37 -36.84 12.37 -12.70
CA LEU A 37 -35.71 11.96 -13.55
C LEU A 37 -35.93 12.35 -15.02
N ALA A 38 -37.13 12.14 -15.56
CA ALA A 38 -37.48 12.53 -16.94
C ALA A 38 -37.36 14.04 -17.17
N ILE A 39 -37.76 14.86 -16.16
CA ILE A 39 -37.61 16.32 -16.25
C ILE A 39 -36.14 16.72 -16.15
N MET A 40 -35.37 16.09 -15.29
CA MET A 40 -33.92 16.34 -15.19
C MET A 40 -33.21 16.05 -16.52
N GLU A 41 -33.55 14.92 -17.16
CA GLU A 41 -33.04 14.55 -18.48
C GLU A 41 -33.43 15.56 -19.57
N SER A 42 -34.71 15.92 -19.65
CA SER A 42 -35.23 16.87 -20.66
C SER A 42 -34.58 18.27 -20.54
N LEU A 43 -34.17 18.66 -19.35
CA LEU A 43 -33.51 19.93 -19.07
C LEU A 43 -31.99 19.85 -19.07
N ASN A 44 -31.39 18.69 -19.40
CA ASN A 44 -29.96 18.40 -19.28
C ASN A 44 -29.40 18.87 -17.91
N TYR A 45 -30.19 18.63 -16.85
CA TYR A 45 -29.78 19.06 -15.53
C TYR A 45 -28.82 18.04 -14.91
N VAL A 46 -27.60 18.49 -14.68
CA VAL A 46 -26.60 17.75 -13.90
C VAL A 46 -26.61 18.30 -12.47
N PRO A 47 -26.87 17.45 -11.47
CA PRO A 47 -26.82 17.89 -10.09
C PRO A 47 -25.46 18.47 -9.73
N ASN A 48 -25.45 19.62 -9.08
CA ASN A 48 -24.20 20.22 -8.58
C ASN A 48 -23.71 19.41 -7.37
N VAL A 49 -22.63 18.65 -7.58
CA VAL A 49 -22.01 17.80 -6.57
C VAL A 49 -21.57 18.60 -5.33
N ALA A 50 -21.08 19.85 -5.51
CA ALA A 50 -20.69 20.71 -4.40
C ALA A 50 -21.90 21.09 -3.53
N ALA A 51 -23.04 21.41 -4.17
CA ALA A 51 -24.28 21.73 -3.44
C ALA A 51 -24.85 20.50 -2.70
N GLN A 52 -24.72 19.30 -3.29
CA GLN A 52 -25.13 18.06 -2.64
C GLN A 52 -24.27 17.76 -1.41
N ARG A 53 -22.94 17.90 -1.53
CA ARG A 53 -21.97 17.74 -0.45
C ARG A 53 -22.27 18.69 0.72
N LEU A 54 -22.50 19.98 0.39
CA LEU A 54 -22.88 20.98 1.38
C LEU A 54 -24.18 20.61 2.13
N ALA A 55 -25.19 20.15 1.39
CA ALA A 55 -26.47 19.74 1.97
C ALA A 55 -26.36 18.50 2.89
N ARG A 56 -25.41 17.62 2.63
CA ARG A 56 -25.13 16.42 3.44
C ARG A 56 -24.18 16.67 4.61
N GLY A 57 -23.52 17.84 4.67
CA GLY A 57 -22.48 18.14 5.66
C GLY A 57 -21.23 17.28 5.54
N ARG A 58 -21.01 16.62 4.38
CA ARG A 58 -19.86 15.74 4.09
C ARG A 58 -19.30 16.04 2.71
N SER A 59 -17.96 15.99 2.61
CA SER A 59 -17.26 16.24 1.34
C SER A 59 -17.38 15.09 0.35
N GLN A 60 -17.64 13.87 0.82
CA GLN A 60 -17.51 12.62 0.07
C GLN A 60 -16.13 12.47 -0.59
N VAL A 61 -15.10 12.95 0.11
CA VAL A 61 -13.71 12.84 -0.27
C VAL A 61 -12.95 12.17 0.87
N ILE A 62 -12.14 11.17 0.55
CA ILE A 62 -11.17 10.59 1.48
C ILE A 62 -9.76 10.98 1.06
N GLY A 63 -8.90 11.26 2.03
CA GLY A 63 -7.50 11.59 1.82
C GLY A 63 -6.68 10.30 1.80
N LEU A 64 -5.83 10.13 0.79
CA LEU A 64 -4.80 9.09 0.77
C LEU A 64 -3.44 9.77 0.88
N LEU A 65 -2.75 9.52 2.00
CA LEU A 65 -1.44 10.08 2.30
C LEU A 65 -0.36 9.05 2.03
N PHE A 66 0.70 9.46 1.32
CA PHE A 66 1.81 8.58 0.99
C PHE A 66 3.15 9.34 1.01
N GLN A 67 4.24 8.59 1.25
CA GLN A 67 5.61 9.10 1.29
C GLN A 67 6.54 8.06 0.69
N ASN A 68 7.50 8.49 -0.15
CA ASN A 68 8.59 7.67 -0.68
C ASN A 68 8.17 6.24 -1.15
N ALA A 69 6.97 6.11 -1.68
CA ALA A 69 6.46 4.84 -2.20
C ALA A 69 6.98 4.58 -3.63
N THR A 70 7.24 3.32 -3.99
CA THR A 70 7.46 2.97 -5.39
C THR A 70 6.18 3.17 -6.19
N TRP A 71 6.33 3.46 -7.48
CA TRP A 71 5.16 3.69 -8.34
C TRP A 71 4.24 2.47 -8.43
N ALA A 72 4.81 1.27 -8.44
CA ALA A 72 4.04 0.03 -8.49
C ALA A 72 3.20 -0.16 -7.22
N TYR A 73 3.80 0.02 -6.03
CA TYR A 73 3.07 -0.02 -4.77
C TYR A 73 1.93 1.00 -4.72
N LEU A 74 2.23 2.26 -5.09
CA LEU A 74 1.23 3.33 -5.10
C LEU A 74 0.09 3.05 -6.09
N HIS A 75 0.41 2.50 -7.27
CA HIS A 75 -0.58 2.06 -8.26
C HIS A 75 -1.57 1.07 -7.64
N ASP A 76 -1.07 0.02 -6.99
CA ASP A 76 -1.91 -1.02 -6.39
C ASP A 76 -2.77 -0.49 -5.23
N VAL A 77 -2.20 0.38 -4.40
CA VAL A 77 -2.96 1.07 -3.34
C VAL A 77 -4.07 1.92 -3.93
N LEU A 78 -3.78 2.70 -4.98
CA LEU A 78 -4.77 3.54 -5.66
C LEU A 78 -5.85 2.69 -6.33
N GLU A 79 -5.50 1.65 -7.08
CA GLU A 79 -6.46 0.80 -7.76
C GLU A 79 -7.41 0.13 -6.77
N GLY A 80 -6.86 -0.46 -5.70
CA GLY A 80 -7.66 -1.06 -4.64
C GLY A 80 -8.60 -0.06 -3.98
N SER A 81 -8.07 1.11 -3.60
CA SER A 81 -8.86 2.15 -2.92
C SER A 81 -9.91 2.78 -3.82
N LEU A 82 -9.57 3.11 -5.08
CA LEU A 82 -10.48 3.73 -6.03
C LEU A 82 -11.65 2.82 -6.39
N SER A 83 -11.44 1.50 -6.46
CA SER A 83 -12.52 0.54 -6.74
C SER A 83 -13.64 0.67 -5.70
N ILE A 84 -13.29 0.68 -4.42
CA ILE A 84 -14.24 0.77 -3.31
C ILE A 84 -14.83 2.18 -3.17
N ALA A 85 -13.99 3.22 -3.28
CA ALA A 85 -14.44 4.60 -3.21
C ALA A 85 -15.51 4.90 -4.27
N ARG A 86 -15.28 4.47 -5.52
CA ARG A 86 -16.22 4.64 -6.64
C ARG A 86 -17.57 3.97 -6.36
N ASP A 87 -17.55 2.73 -5.91
CA ASP A 87 -18.77 1.94 -5.63
C ASP A 87 -19.60 2.56 -4.50
N ARG A 88 -18.93 3.24 -3.57
CA ARG A 88 -19.54 3.87 -2.41
C ARG A 88 -19.77 5.39 -2.57
N GLY A 89 -19.48 5.96 -3.76
CA GLY A 89 -19.73 7.36 -4.10
C GLY A 89 -18.74 8.36 -3.47
N TYR A 90 -17.54 7.90 -3.12
CA TYR A 90 -16.44 8.73 -2.62
C TYR A 90 -15.44 9.06 -3.72
N SER A 91 -14.76 10.19 -3.59
CA SER A 91 -13.58 10.57 -4.36
C SER A 91 -12.34 10.41 -3.48
N ILE A 92 -11.18 10.16 -4.09
CA ILE A 92 -9.90 10.11 -3.38
C ILE A 92 -9.10 11.36 -3.71
N LEU A 93 -8.60 12.05 -2.68
CA LEU A 93 -7.62 13.10 -2.77
C LEU A 93 -6.27 12.54 -2.32
N THR A 94 -5.33 12.43 -3.24
CA THR A 94 -3.98 11.94 -2.93
C THR A 94 -3.07 13.09 -2.51
N ARG A 95 -2.20 12.85 -1.53
CA ARG A 95 -1.17 13.79 -1.14
C ARG A 95 0.14 13.08 -0.82
N LEU A 96 1.21 13.53 -1.48
CA LEU A 96 2.59 13.22 -1.09
C LEU A 96 2.96 14.08 0.12
N VAL A 97 3.46 13.47 1.18
CA VAL A 97 3.88 14.14 2.41
C VAL A 97 5.19 13.55 2.90
N ASP A 98 6.00 14.35 3.55
CA ASP A 98 7.16 13.88 4.32
C ASP A 98 6.94 14.23 5.79
N VAL A 99 6.42 13.27 6.57
CA VAL A 99 6.11 13.47 8.00
C VAL A 99 7.35 13.79 8.85
N ARG A 100 8.57 13.64 8.32
CA ARG A 100 9.81 14.04 8.97
C ARG A 100 10.01 15.56 8.94
N THR A 101 9.38 16.27 7.98
CA THR A 101 9.48 17.72 7.87
C THR A 101 8.40 18.41 8.70
N GLU A 102 8.77 19.45 9.43
CA GLU A 102 7.84 20.26 10.22
C GLU A 102 6.77 20.89 9.33
N ARG A 103 7.18 21.42 8.19
CA ARG A 103 6.29 22.04 7.20
C ARG A 103 5.15 21.10 6.78
N ASP A 104 5.47 19.87 6.38
CA ASP A 104 4.43 18.94 5.90
C ASP A 104 3.51 18.52 7.05
N ARG A 105 4.04 18.36 8.28
CA ARG A 105 3.21 18.10 9.46
C ARG A 105 2.24 19.24 9.76
N GLU A 106 2.72 20.50 9.72
CA GLU A 106 1.86 21.68 9.90
C GLU A 106 0.78 21.77 8.83
N GLU A 107 1.13 21.56 7.56
CA GLU A 107 0.17 21.56 6.46
C GLU A 107 -0.88 20.44 6.59
N LEU A 108 -0.50 19.24 7.08
CA LEU A 108 -1.45 18.17 7.36
C LEU A 108 -2.39 18.52 8.50
N LEU A 109 -1.87 19.07 9.60
CA LEU A 109 -2.70 19.53 10.72
C LEU A 109 -3.69 20.63 10.28
N GLN A 110 -3.27 21.54 9.39
CA GLN A 110 -4.15 22.53 8.80
C GLN A 110 -5.24 21.88 7.93
N MET A 111 -4.90 20.89 7.08
CA MET A 111 -5.91 20.17 6.29
C MET A 111 -6.94 19.47 7.17
N VAL A 112 -6.50 18.88 8.28
CA VAL A 112 -7.38 18.26 9.29
C VAL A 112 -8.29 19.31 9.92
N ALA A 113 -7.74 20.49 10.28
CA ALA A 113 -8.50 21.57 10.87
C ALA A 113 -9.56 22.15 9.91
N GLU A 114 -9.26 22.24 8.62
CA GLU A 114 -10.15 22.73 7.57
C GLU A 114 -11.19 21.70 7.11
N GLN A 115 -11.12 20.47 7.59
CA GLN A 115 -12.04 19.37 7.23
C GLN A 115 -12.24 19.21 5.72
N ARG A 116 -11.14 19.29 4.94
CA ARG A 116 -11.19 19.20 3.47
C ARG A 116 -11.59 17.82 2.97
N VAL A 117 -11.42 16.80 3.79
CA VAL A 117 -11.80 15.40 3.52
C VAL A 117 -12.56 14.83 4.72
N ASP A 118 -13.34 13.79 4.49
CA ASP A 118 -14.17 13.16 5.53
C ASP A 118 -13.36 12.18 6.40
N GLY A 119 -12.28 11.60 5.86
CA GLY A 119 -11.40 10.68 6.57
C GLY A 119 -10.13 10.38 5.78
N TYR A 120 -9.21 9.60 6.38
CA TYR A 120 -7.87 9.40 5.83
C TYR A 120 -7.47 7.93 5.74
N LEU A 121 -6.77 7.59 4.64
CA LEU A 121 -5.95 6.38 4.49
C LEU A 121 -4.48 6.78 4.59
N PHE A 122 -3.73 6.07 5.43
CA PHE A 122 -2.29 6.28 5.60
C PHE A 122 -1.53 5.10 5.02
N THR A 123 -0.62 5.37 4.08
CA THR A 123 0.44 4.40 3.74
C THR A 123 1.68 4.67 4.58
N PRO A 124 2.55 3.65 4.79
CA PRO A 124 3.79 3.87 5.51
C PRO A 124 4.68 4.92 4.83
N PRO A 125 5.45 5.68 5.60
CA PRO A 125 5.47 5.84 7.05
C PRO A 125 4.59 7.01 7.53
N CYS A 126 3.55 7.40 6.79
CA CYS A 126 2.75 8.61 7.08
C CYS A 126 2.06 8.58 8.45
N ASP A 127 1.89 7.40 9.04
CA ASP A 127 1.35 7.25 10.40
C ASP A 127 2.39 7.42 11.52
N ASN A 128 3.67 7.66 11.18
CA ASN A 128 4.73 8.00 12.14
C ASN A 128 4.68 9.48 12.58
N ALA A 129 3.48 10.02 12.72
CA ALA A 129 3.20 11.38 13.15
C ALA A 129 2.15 11.35 14.28
N PRO A 130 2.55 11.10 15.54
CA PRO A 130 1.60 10.96 16.66
C PRO A 130 0.67 12.17 16.82
N GLU A 131 1.18 13.39 16.62
CA GLU A 131 0.39 14.62 16.72
C GLU A 131 -0.73 14.68 15.68
N LEU A 132 -0.51 14.10 14.49
CA LEU A 132 -1.52 14.00 13.45
C LEU A 132 -2.61 12.99 13.84
N LEU A 133 -2.22 11.81 14.34
CA LEU A 133 -3.17 10.80 14.80
C LEU A 133 -4.02 11.32 15.96
N ASP A 134 -3.41 12.02 16.91
CA ASP A 134 -4.08 12.66 18.04
C ASP A 134 -5.05 13.76 17.57
N ALA A 135 -4.64 14.59 16.63
CA ALA A 135 -5.49 15.64 16.06
C ALA A 135 -6.72 15.06 15.34
N LEU A 136 -6.57 13.96 14.61
CA LEU A 136 -7.67 13.24 13.98
C LEU A 136 -8.61 12.64 15.01
N HIS A 137 -8.06 11.96 16.03
CA HIS A 137 -8.84 11.35 17.10
C HIS A 137 -9.65 12.38 17.89
N GLN A 138 -9.04 13.50 18.31
CA GLN A 138 -9.71 14.58 19.03
C GLN A 138 -10.86 15.21 18.24
N ARG A 139 -10.77 15.22 16.92
CA ARG A 139 -11.82 15.75 16.02
C ARG A 139 -12.82 14.70 15.55
N ALA A 140 -12.69 13.46 16.04
CA ALA A 140 -13.49 12.32 15.61
C ALA A 140 -13.48 12.14 14.07
N ILE A 141 -12.34 12.42 13.41
CA ILE A 141 -12.15 12.20 11.98
C ILE A 141 -11.64 10.76 11.79
N PRO A 142 -12.38 9.89 11.08
CA PRO A 142 -11.99 8.52 10.87
C PRO A 142 -10.72 8.39 10.02
N PHE A 143 -9.89 7.41 10.37
CA PHE A 143 -8.73 7.04 9.56
C PHE A 143 -8.43 5.55 9.68
N VAL A 144 -7.77 5.01 8.65
CA VAL A 144 -7.28 3.62 8.61
C VAL A 144 -5.84 3.62 8.12
N ARG A 145 -5.01 2.76 8.71
CA ARG A 145 -3.58 2.68 8.43
C ARG A 145 -3.27 1.40 7.64
N LEU A 146 -2.48 1.52 6.59
CA LEU A 146 -1.94 0.40 5.83
C LEU A 146 -0.54 0.12 6.36
N THR A 147 -0.28 -1.12 6.79
CA THR A 147 1.01 -1.59 7.33
C THR A 147 1.68 -0.58 8.29
N PRO A 148 1.00 -0.21 9.40
CA PRO A 148 1.45 0.86 10.28
C PRO A 148 2.70 0.49 11.03
N HIS A 149 3.52 1.49 11.39
CA HIS A 149 4.73 1.31 12.20
C HIS A 149 4.39 0.77 13.60
N ASN A 150 3.41 1.36 14.28
CA ASN A 150 2.94 0.87 15.57
C ASN A 150 1.58 0.19 15.45
N ARG A 151 1.58 -1.15 15.50
CA ARG A 151 0.36 -1.98 15.41
C ARG A 151 -0.40 -2.10 16.73
N GLU A 152 0.19 -1.68 17.86
CA GLU A 152 -0.45 -1.75 19.19
C GLU A 152 -1.44 -0.61 19.42
N LEU A 153 -1.37 0.46 18.62
CA LEU A 153 -2.33 1.55 18.72
C LEU A 153 -3.75 1.07 18.39
N PRO A 154 -4.77 1.49 19.18
CA PRO A 154 -6.15 1.01 19.07
C PRO A 154 -6.88 1.60 17.85
N TYR A 155 -6.21 1.77 16.74
CA TYR A 155 -6.76 2.32 15.51
C TYR A 155 -6.80 1.26 14.41
N PRO A 156 -7.81 1.30 13.52
CA PRO A 156 -7.95 0.34 12.44
C PRO A 156 -6.72 0.28 11.54
N HIS A 157 -6.29 -0.94 11.21
CA HIS A 157 -5.21 -1.15 10.26
C HIS A 157 -5.32 -2.46 9.49
N VAL A 158 -4.66 -2.49 8.33
CA VAL A 158 -4.58 -3.65 7.45
C VAL A 158 -3.12 -3.87 7.08
N THR A 159 -2.63 -5.12 7.18
CA THR A 159 -1.23 -5.48 6.95
C THR A 159 -1.09 -6.67 6.01
N ALA A 160 0.12 -6.90 5.50
CA ALA A 160 0.56 -8.17 4.94
C ALA A 160 1.39 -8.93 5.97
N SER A 161 1.55 -10.26 5.77
CA SER A 161 2.41 -11.12 6.58
C SER A 161 3.89 -11.01 6.14
N ASP A 162 4.47 -9.80 6.26
CA ASP A 162 5.85 -9.50 5.83
C ASP A 162 6.89 -10.44 6.45
N PHE A 163 6.76 -10.72 7.75
CA PHE A 163 7.63 -11.65 8.48
C PHE A 163 7.60 -13.06 7.88
N LEU A 164 6.39 -13.58 7.63
CA LEU A 164 6.22 -14.95 7.12
C LEU A 164 6.73 -15.06 5.68
N GLY A 165 6.42 -14.09 4.82
CA GLY A 165 6.92 -14.08 3.44
C GLY A 165 8.45 -14.00 3.36
N ALA A 166 9.06 -13.14 4.19
CA ALA A 166 10.53 -13.03 4.24
C ALA A 166 11.19 -14.30 4.81
N ARG A 167 10.54 -14.95 5.77
CA ARG A 167 10.99 -16.24 6.26
C ARG A 167 10.92 -17.31 5.16
N GLU A 168 9.79 -17.40 4.46
CA GLU A 168 9.55 -18.41 3.41
C GLU A 168 10.56 -18.29 2.25
N ILE A 169 10.81 -17.08 1.75
CA ILE A 169 11.79 -16.88 0.66
C ILE A 169 13.22 -17.17 1.14
N THR A 170 13.55 -16.87 2.39
CA THR A 170 14.86 -17.20 2.97
C THR A 170 15.01 -18.71 3.16
N ASP A 171 14.00 -19.41 3.67
CA ASP A 171 13.96 -20.87 3.77
C ASP A 171 14.13 -21.50 2.39
N LYS A 172 13.52 -20.94 1.34
CA LYS A 172 13.70 -21.38 -0.06
C LYS A 172 15.17 -21.27 -0.50
N LEU A 173 15.83 -20.16 -0.24
CA LEU A 173 17.25 -19.99 -0.58
C LEU A 173 18.13 -21.00 0.19
N ILE A 174 17.83 -21.25 1.45
CA ILE A 174 18.54 -22.22 2.28
C ILE A 174 18.31 -23.65 1.75
N ALA A 175 17.09 -23.99 1.35
CA ALA A 175 16.76 -25.28 0.73
C ALA A 175 17.49 -25.49 -0.61
N LEU A 176 17.80 -24.42 -1.35
CA LEU A 176 18.65 -24.45 -2.55
C LEU A 176 20.15 -24.60 -2.22
N GLY A 177 20.52 -24.78 -0.95
CA GLY A 177 21.90 -25.00 -0.52
C GLY A 177 22.68 -23.73 -0.20
N HIS A 178 22.09 -22.54 -0.29
CA HIS A 178 22.77 -21.32 0.09
C HIS A 178 22.95 -21.26 1.62
N ARG A 179 24.15 -20.91 2.06
CA ARG A 179 24.51 -20.80 3.49
C ARG A 179 24.96 -19.39 3.86
N ARG A 180 25.52 -18.66 2.88
CA ARG A 180 25.92 -17.27 3.03
C ARG A 180 25.02 -16.41 2.16
N ILE A 181 24.01 -15.80 2.78
CA ILE A 181 22.93 -15.05 2.11
C ILE A 181 23.06 -13.57 2.52
N GLY A 182 23.21 -12.68 1.54
CA GLY A 182 23.15 -11.24 1.78
C GLY A 182 21.71 -10.77 1.91
N PHE A 183 21.49 -9.71 2.69
CA PHE A 183 20.19 -9.07 2.85
C PHE A 183 20.30 -7.56 2.64
N ILE A 184 19.43 -6.97 1.81
CA ILE A 184 19.33 -5.53 1.65
C ILE A 184 17.99 -5.07 2.22
N MET A 185 18.03 -4.30 3.32
CA MET A 185 16.84 -3.75 3.97
C MET A 185 16.14 -2.71 3.08
N GLY A 186 14.88 -2.46 3.35
CA GLY A 186 14.21 -1.24 2.94
C GLY A 186 14.51 -0.06 3.85
N ASP A 187 13.77 1.03 3.69
CA ASP A 187 13.83 2.19 4.58
C ASP A 187 13.46 1.80 6.02
N THR A 188 14.29 2.20 6.97
CA THR A 188 14.12 1.83 8.39
C THR A 188 12.94 2.50 9.08
N ASP A 189 12.37 3.55 8.49
CA ASP A 189 11.14 4.17 8.99
C ASP A 189 9.89 3.32 8.68
N HIS A 190 10.03 2.27 7.86
CA HIS A 190 8.95 1.34 7.54
C HIS A 190 9.07 0.05 8.37
N ILE A 191 7.99 -0.32 9.07
CA ILE A 191 7.96 -1.56 9.87
C ILE A 191 8.22 -2.81 9.01
N ALA A 192 7.76 -2.81 7.75
CA ALA A 192 8.00 -3.89 6.81
C ALA A 192 9.49 -4.24 6.63
N SER A 193 10.40 -3.24 6.71
CA SER A 193 11.85 -3.48 6.67
C SER A 193 12.32 -4.31 7.85
N HIS A 194 11.80 -4.04 9.04
CA HIS A 194 12.12 -4.76 10.26
C HIS A 194 11.49 -6.15 10.29
N ASP A 195 10.24 -6.28 9.85
CA ASP A 195 9.54 -7.57 9.77
C ASP A 195 10.25 -8.51 8.78
N ARG A 196 10.63 -8.01 7.60
CA ARG A 196 11.37 -8.81 6.60
C ARG A 196 12.75 -9.20 7.10
N LEU A 197 13.48 -8.31 7.80
CA LEU A 197 14.73 -8.66 8.45
C LEU A 197 14.53 -9.71 9.56
N ALA A 198 13.47 -9.57 10.35
CA ALA A 198 13.15 -10.54 11.39
C ALA A 198 12.82 -11.92 10.81
N GLY A 199 12.05 -11.98 9.70
CA GLY A 199 11.77 -13.22 8.97
C GLY A 199 13.03 -13.88 8.41
N TYR A 200 13.92 -13.10 7.79
CA TYR A 200 15.23 -13.55 7.31
C TYR A 200 16.05 -14.16 8.46
N ARG A 201 16.16 -13.47 9.61
CA ARG A 201 16.89 -13.96 10.79
C ARG A 201 16.28 -15.23 11.35
N ALA A 202 14.96 -15.29 11.43
CA ALA A 202 14.25 -16.47 11.92
C ALA A 202 14.49 -17.71 11.05
N ALA A 203 14.52 -17.54 9.71
CA ALA A 203 14.85 -18.62 8.78
C ALA A 203 16.29 -19.14 8.97
N LEU A 204 17.27 -18.22 9.07
CA LEU A 204 18.66 -18.61 9.36
C LEU A 204 18.75 -19.42 10.65
N GLN A 205 18.17 -18.91 11.74
CA GLN A 205 18.19 -19.56 13.04
C GLN A 205 17.53 -20.95 13.01
N ALA A 206 16.37 -21.07 12.37
CA ALA A 206 15.65 -22.33 12.27
C ALA A 206 16.44 -23.40 11.50
N ASN A 207 17.33 -22.99 10.59
CA ASN A 207 18.19 -23.87 9.80
C ASN A 207 19.62 -24.00 10.36
N GLY A 208 19.88 -23.56 11.59
CA GLY A 208 21.19 -23.66 12.25
C GLY A 208 22.29 -22.77 11.63
N LEU A 209 21.92 -21.73 10.89
CA LEU A 209 22.85 -20.79 10.30
C LEU A 209 23.03 -19.56 11.20
N SER A 210 24.30 -19.14 11.37
CA SER A 210 24.60 -17.92 12.13
C SER A 210 24.21 -16.67 11.37
N PHE A 211 23.57 -15.72 12.07
CA PHE A 211 23.33 -14.39 11.57
C PHE A 211 24.63 -13.59 11.52
N ASP A 212 25.01 -13.09 10.34
CA ASP A 212 26.18 -12.22 10.14
C ASP A 212 25.68 -10.79 9.84
N PRO A 213 25.80 -9.84 10.78
CA PRO A 213 25.34 -8.46 10.56
C PRO A 213 26.08 -7.76 9.41
N GLN A 214 27.27 -8.25 9.03
CA GLN A 214 27.99 -7.70 7.89
C GLN A 214 27.33 -8.03 6.55
N LEU A 215 26.45 -9.03 6.47
CA LEU A 215 25.68 -9.38 5.28
C LEU A 215 24.38 -8.60 5.18
N VAL A 216 24.05 -7.74 6.14
CA VAL A 216 22.86 -6.90 6.13
C VAL A 216 23.27 -5.48 5.79
N LEU A 217 22.71 -4.94 4.73
CA LEU A 217 22.97 -3.55 4.30
C LEU A 217 21.68 -2.74 4.30
N PRO A 218 21.75 -1.42 4.59
CA PRO A 218 20.60 -0.54 4.46
C PRO A 218 20.22 -0.30 3.00
N GLY A 219 18.95 -0.04 2.74
CA GLY A 219 18.39 0.40 1.48
C GLY A 219 17.26 1.41 1.72
N ASP A 220 16.58 1.79 0.65
CA ASP A 220 15.55 2.84 0.66
C ASP A 220 14.39 2.54 -0.30
N TRP A 221 14.19 1.27 -0.62
CA TRP A 221 13.23 0.74 -1.61
C TRP A 221 13.57 1.06 -3.07
N GLN A 222 14.66 1.80 -3.35
CA GLN A 222 14.98 2.26 -4.69
C GLN A 222 16.01 1.35 -5.37
N PHE A 223 15.91 1.21 -6.69
CA PHE A 223 16.86 0.50 -7.53
C PHE A 223 18.33 0.90 -7.26
N ARG A 224 18.59 2.18 -6.97
CA ARG A 224 19.96 2.68 -6.73
C ARG A 224 20.57 2.11 -5.47
N SER A 225 19.83 2.03 -4.38
CA SER A 225 20.32 1.42 -3.13
C SER A 225 20.54 -0.07 -3.29
N GLY A 226 19.67 -0.76 -4.05
CA GLY A 226 19.88 -2.16 -4.44
C GLY A 226 21.17 -2.36 -5.24
N THR A 227 21.46 -1.48 -6.20
CA THR A 227 22.72 -1.52 -6.99
C THR A 227 23.94 -1.32 -6.10
N ALA A 228 23.91 -0.32 -5.21
CA ALA A 228 25.04 -0.01 -4.31
C ALA A 228 25.26 -1.14 -3.29
N GLY A 229 24.19 -1.59 -2.62
CA GLY A 229 24.24 -2.68 -1.65
C GLY A 229 24.65 -4.01 -2.29
N GLY A 230 24.11 -4.31 -3.48
CA GLY A 230 24.52 -5.48 -4.27
C GLY A 230 26.01 -5.47 -4.58
N ALA A 231 26.52 -4.37 -5.13
CA ALA A 231 27.94 -4.24 -5.41
C ALA A 231 28.83 -4.41 -4.16
N GLN A 232 28.43 -3.81 -3.02
CA GLN A 232 29.15 -3.94 -1.76
C GLN A 232 29.14 -5.39 -1.23
N LEU A 233 28.02 -6.11 -1.29
CA LEU A 233 27.92 -7.51 -0.88
C LEU A 233 28.76 -8.41 -1.79
N LEU A 234 28.75 -8.19 -3.11
CA LEU A 234 29.46 -9.00 -4.10
C LEU A 234 31.00 -8.82 -4.05
N GLN A 235 31.48 -7.70 -3.49
CA GLN A 235 32.91 -7.47 -3.26
C GLN A 235 33.45 -8.10 -1.99
N ARG A 236 32.58 -8.60 -1.08
CA ARG A 236 33.01 -9.27 0.16
C ARG A 236 33.76 -10.56 -0.11
N ARG A 237 34.60 -10.96 0.84
CA ARG A 237 35.30 -12.23 0.83
C ARG A 237 35.12 -12.95 2.18
N PRO A 238 34.54 -14.16 2.24
CA PRO A 238 33.89 -14.85 1.13
C PRO A 238 32.64 -14.13 0.64
N ARG A 239 32.33 -14.24 -0.67
CA ARG A 239 31.16 -13.63 -1.30
C ARG A 239 29.89 -14.38 -0.89
N PRO A 240 28.74 -13.70 -0.67
CA PRO A 240 27.46 -14.40 -0.54
C PRO A 240 27.08 -15.08 -1.87
N THR A 241 26.48 -16.26 -1.79
CA THR A 241 25.99 -17.01 -2.95
C THR A 241 24.53 -16.72 -3.30
N ALA A 242 23.82 -16.02 -2.40
CA ALA A 242 22.50 -15.49 -2.64
C ALA A 242 22.35 -14.10 -2.01
N ILE A 243 21.50 -13.28 -2.58
CA ILE A 243 21.10 -11.97 -2.01
C ILE A 243 19.57 -11.90 -2.02
N PHE A 244 18.98 -11.63 -0.85
CA PHE A 244 17.58 -11.26 -0.70
C PHE A 244 17.49 -9.74 -0.52
N ALA A 245 16.89 -9.05 -1.48
CA ALA A 245 16.57 -7.63 -1.39
C ALA A 245 15.12 -7.45 -0.95
N SER A 246 14.87 -6.51 -0.03
CA SER A 246 13.56 -6.34 0.60
C SER A 246 12.44 -5.87 -0.34
N ASN A 247 12.75 -5.51 -1.60
CA ASN A 247 11.74 -5.36 -2.66
C ASN A 247 12.33 -5.65 -4.05
N ASP A 248 11.47 -5.71 -5.07
CA ASP A 248 11.85 -6.06 -6.43
C ASP A 248 12.69 -4.96 -7.11
N ASP A 249 12.44 -3.68 -6.81
CA ASP A 249 13.25 -2.57 -7.33
C ASP A 249 14.72 -2.69 -6.89
N MET A 250 14.95 -2.98 -5.60
CA MET A 250 16.30 -3.21 -5.09
C MET A 250 16.87 -4.52 -5.63
N ALA A 251 16.06 -5.59 -5.79
CA ALA A 251 16.51 -6.85 -6.39
C ALA A 251 16.96 -6.65 -7.84
N ALA A 252 16.23 -5.87 -8.63
CA ALA A 252 16.65 -5.45 -9.98
C ALA A 252 17.98 -4.66 -9.95
N GLY A 253 18.16 -3.83 -8.92
CA GLY A 253 19.45 -3.16 -8.65
C GLY A 253 20.58 -4.14 -8.40
N VAL A 254 20.35 -5.21 -7.64
CA VAL A 254 21.31 -6.30 -7.41
C VAL A 254 21.66 -7.02 -8.71
N LEU A 255 20.67 -7.33 -9.57
CA LEU A 255 20.90 -7.91 -10.89
C LEU A 255 21.81 -7.02 -11.74
N SER A 256 21.56 -5.71 -11.73
CA SER A 256 22.41 -4.73 -12.43
C SER A 256 23.85 -4.71 -11.89
N ALA A 257 24.03 -4.78 -10.56
CA ALA A 257 25.35 -4.85 -9.95
C ALA A 257 26.10 -6.14 -10.31
N ALA A 258 25.41 -7.29 -10.27
CA ALA A 258 25.96 -8.59 -10.68
C ALA A 258 26.42 -8.57 -12.14
N HIS A 259 25.58 -8.08 -13.04
CA HIS A 259 25.90 -7.95 -14.46
C HIS A 259 27.16 -7.10 -14.71
N ARG A 260 27.26 -5.93 -14.04
CA ARG A 260 28.45 -5.05 -14.15
C ARG A 260 29.74 -5.70 -13.63
N LEU A 261 29.63 -6.63 -12.69
CA LEU A 261 30.75 -7.37 -12.12
C LEU A 261 31.02 -8.69 -12.86
N GLY A 262 30.31 -8.98 -13.95
CA GLY A 262 30.47 -10.21 -14.74
C GLY A 262 30.00 -11.46 -13.98
N ILE A 263 29.10 -11.32 -12.99
CA ILE A 263 28.56 -12.42 -12.17
C ILE A 263 27.26 -12.90 -12.78
N THR A 264 27.17 -14.18 -13.09
CA THR A 264 26.00 -14.77 -13.75
C THR A 264 24.91 -15.10 -12.74
N VAL A 265 23.70 -14.59 -12.97
CA VAL A 265 22.49 -14.93 -12.21
C VAL A 265 21.64 -15.86 -13.09
N PRO A 266 21.18 -17.03 -12.59
CA PRO A 266 21.32 -17.52 -11.22
C PRO A 266 22.57 -18.41 -10.97
N ALA A 267 23.39 -18.70 -11.99
CA ALA A 267 24.42 -19.75 -11.94
C ALA A 267 25.50 -19.51 -10.85
N GLU A 268 25.93 -18.27 -10.62
CA GLU A 268 26.93 -17.90 -9.62
C GLU A 268 26.36 -17.13 -8.43
N LEU A 269 25.14 -16.58 -8.58
CA LEU A 269 24.46 -15.79 -7.57
C LEU A 269 22.96 -15.96 -7.72
N SER A 270 22.28 -16.41 -6.68
CA SER A 270 20.82 -16.32 -6.60
C SER A 270 20.39 -14.94 -6.11
N VAL A 271 19.36 -14.35 -6.74
CA VAL A 271 18.77 -13.07 -6.33
C VAL A 271 17.29 -13.25 -6.09
N ALA A 272 16.82 -12.77 -4.95
CA ALA A 272 15.40 -12.79 -4.57
C ALA A 272 14.92 -11.39 -4.21
N GLY A 273 13.67 -11.10 -4.56
CA GLY A 273 12.98 -9.84 -4.26
C GLY A 273 11.80 -10.01 -3.31
N PHE A 274 10.95 -9.00 -3.25
CA PHE A 274 9.70 -8.97 -2.52
C PHE A 274 8.77 -7.96 -3.20
N ASP A 275 7.47 -8.12 -3.17
CA ASP A 275 6.32 -7.36 -3.67
C ASP A 275 5.63 -8.04 -4.87
N ASP A 276 6.36 -8.68 -5.78
CA ASP A 276 5.90 -9.23 -7.06
C ASP A 276 5.24 -8.16 -7.96
N VAL A 277 5.93 -7.03 -8.08
CA VAL A 277 5.51 -5.97 -9.00
C VAL A 277 5.85 -6.36 -10.46
N PRO A 278 5.24 -5.72 -11.48
CA PRO A 278 5.49 -6.05 -12.89
C PRO A 278 6.96 -6.11 -13.29
N LEU A 279 7.83 -5.33 -12.62
CA LEU A 279 9.27 -5.34 -12.80
C LEU A 279 9.89 -6.73 -12.57
N ALA A 280 9.32 -7.52 -11.63
CA ALA A 280 9.85 -8.85 -11.32
C ALA A 280 9.83 -9.82 -12.52
N GLU A 281 8.88 -9.63 -13.45
CA GLU A 281 8.78 -10.41 -14.68
C GLU A 281 9.54 -9.77 -15.85
N GLN A 282 9.81 -8.46 -15.79
CA GLN A 282 10.41 -7.69 -16.88
C GLN A 282 11.94 -7.68 -16.87
N VAL A 283 12.55 -7.95 -15.71
CA VAL A 283 14.01 -8.08 -15.60
C VAL A 283 14.50 -9.44 -16.06
N TRP A 284 15.81 -9.55 -16.34
CA TRP A 284 16.41 -10.80 -16.74
C TRP A 284 17.55 -11.22 -15.80
N PRO A 285 17.52 -12.45 -15.26
CA PRO A 285 16.38 -13.39 -15.29
C PRO A 285 15.17 -12.87 -14.48
N PRO A 286 13.93 -13.35 -14.77
CA PRO A 286 12.75 -13.01 -13.97
C PRO A 286 12.93 -13.36 -12.51
N LEU A 287 12.50 -12.45 -11.60
CA LEU A 287 12.78 -12.54 -10.17
C LEU A 287 11.91 -13.57 -9.44
N THR A 288 12.54 -14.43 -8.67
CA THR A 288 11.92 -15.10 -7.53
C THR A 288 11.63 -14.05 -6.48
N THR A 289 10.39 -13.96 -6.03
CA THR A 289 9.90 -12.90 -5.15
C THR A 289 8.77 -13.37 -4.25
N VAL A 290 8.25 -12.50 -3.38
CA VAL A 290 7.08 -12.74 -2.55
C VAL A 290 5.98 -11.77 -2.94
N ARG A 291 4.84 -12.28 -3.39
CA ARG A 291 3.68 -11.48 -3.77
C ARG A 291 2.98 -10.94 -2.53
N GLN A 292 2.79 -9.63 -2.49
CA GLN A 292 1.92 -8.97 -1.54
C GLN A 292 0.55 -8.70 -2.15
N PRO A 293 -0.57 -8.94 -1.44
CA PRO A 293 -1.91 -8.63 -1.93
C PRO A 293 -2.26 -7.15 -1.69
N ILE A 294 -1.44 -6.19 -2.17
CA ILE A 294 -1.56 -4.75 -1.87
C ILE A 294 -2.93 -4.19 -2.27
N GLN A 295 -3.46 -4.59 -3.43
CA GLN A 295 -4.80 -4.16 -3.85
C GLN A 295 -5.88 -4.64 -2.86
N GLN A 296 -5.78 -5.87 -2.33
CA GLN A 296 -6.74 -6.38 -1.36
C GLN A 296 -6.63 -5.64 -0.02
N ILE A 297 -5.40 -5.36 0.42
CA ILE A 297 -5.12 -4.55 1.62
C ILE A 297 -5.77 -3.16 1.48
N ALA A 298 -5.55 -2.50 0.35
CA ALA A 298 -6.11 -1.17 0.08
C ALA A 298 -7.65 -1.18 -0.03
N ARG A 299 -8.23 -2.21 -0.65
CA ARG A 299 -9.68 -2.43 -0.68
C ARG A 299 -10.24 -2.56 0.73
N GLN A 300 -9.64 -3.44 1.55
CA GLN A 300 -10.10 -3.66 2.91
C GLN A 300 -9.97 -2.39 3.76
N ALA A 301 -8.85 -1.67 3.66
CA ALA A 301 -8.67 -0.41 4.38
C ALA A 301 -9.71 0.65 3.96
N SER A 302 -10.03 0.73 2.67
CA SER A 302 -11.06 1.62 2.14
C SER A 302 -12.46 1.24 2.60
N HIS A 303 -12.78 -0.06 2.66
CA HIS A 303 -14.03 -0.55 3.23
C HIS A 303 -14.17 -0.14 4.69
N LEU A 304 -13.14 -0.39 5.51
CA LEU A 304 -13.14 -0.02 6.93
C LEU A 304 -13.36 1.49 7.12
N LEU A 305 -12.63 2.31 6.36
CA LEU A 305 -12.74 3.76 6.44
C LEU A 305 -14.15 4.23 6.08
N ILE A 306 -14.71 3.76 4.96
CA ILE A 306 -16.03 4.19 4.51
C ILE A 306 -17.12 3.69 5.46
N ASP A 307 -17.00 2.49 6.02
CA ASP A 307 -17.93 1.98 7.03
C ASP A 307 -17.91 2.85 8.30
N LEU A 308 -16.75 3.29 8.76
CA LEU A 308 -16.65 4.28 9.85
C LEU A 308 -17.31 5.61 9.47
N LEU A 309 -17.07 6.11 8.26
CA LEU A 309 -17.70 7.33 7.76
C LEU A 309 -19.22 7.22 7.69
N GLU A 310 -19.76 6.04 7.43
CA GLU A 310 -21.20 5.78 7.42
C GLU A 310 -21.77 5.50 8.83
N GLY A 311 -20.92 5.52 9.86
CA GLY A 311 -21.35 5.30 11.25
C GLY A 311 -21.59 3.83 11.61
N LYS A 312 -21.01 2.90 10.84
CA LYS A 312 -21.09 1.47 11.12
C LYS A 312 -20.07 1.05 12.16
N THR A 313 -20.40 0.05 12.94
CA THR A 313 -19.45 -0.63 13.83
C THR A 313 -18.60 -1.59 13.02
N LEU A 314 -17.28 -1.52 13.18
CA LEU A 314 -16.36 -2.44 12.50
C LEU A 314 -16.40 -3.83 13.18
N PRO A 315 -16.41 -4.92 12.41
CA PRO A 315 -16.37 -6.28 12.96
C PRO A 315 -15.00 -6.62 13.58
N ALA A 316 -13.94 -6.02 13.06
CA ALA A 316 -12.57 -6.09 13.59
C ALA A 316 -11.80 -4.82 13.25
N LEU A 317 -10.80 -4.48 14.08
CA LEU A 317 -9.92 -3.34 13.85
C LEU A 317 -8.66 -3.72 13.06
N HIS A 318 -8.31 -5.01 13.02
CA HIS A 318 -7.06 -5.50 12.45
C HIS A 318 -7.33 -6.61 11.44
N TYR A 319 -6.72 -6.47 10.28
CA TYR A 319 -6.75 -7.48 9.23
C TYR A 319 -5.32 -7.73 8.73
N GLU A 320 -4.94 -9.00 8.61
CA GLU A 320 -3.67 -9.41 8.04
C GLU A 320 -3.93 -10.33 6.85
N PHE A 321 -3.28 -10.04 5.73
CA PHE A 321 -3.38 -10.83 4.50
C PHE A 321 -2.11 -11.65 4.31
N PRO A 322 -2.22 -12.93 3.92
CA PRO A 322 -1.06 -13.77 3.63
C PRO A 322 -0.33 -13.26 2.39
N THR A 323 0.99 -13.49 2.37
CA THR A 323 1.85 -13.35 1.20
C THR A 323 2.02 -14.69 0.50
N GLU A 324 2.53 -14.68 -0.74
CA GLU A 324 2.73 -15.88 -1.57
C GLU A 324 4.13 -15.87 -2.18
N LEU A 325 4.89 -16.97 -2.00
CA LEU A 325 6.20 -17.13 -2.63
C LEU A 325 6.03 -17.46 -4.13
N ILE A 326 6.61 -16.61 -4.99
CA ILE A 326 6.62 -16.78 -6.45
C ILE A 326 8.02 -17.15 -6.89
N VAL A 327 8.21 -18.41 -7.27
CA VAL A 327 9.51 -18.91 -7.74
C VAL A 327 9.65 -18.70 -9.24
N ARG A 328 10.73 -18.01 -9.64
CA ARG A 328 11.10 -17.75 -11.04
C ARG A 328 12.56 -18.16 -11.31
N GLU A 329 13.22 -17.55 -12.27
CA GLU A 329 14.50 -17.98 -12.82
C GLU A 329 15.74 -17.35 -12.15
N SER A 330 15.56 -16.37 -11.25
CA SER A 330 16.69 -15.67 -10.60
C SER A 330 17.32 -16.44 -9.44
N THR A 331 16.83 -17.63 -9.12
CA THR A 331 17.37 -18.50 -8.06
C THR A 331 17.60 -19.91 -8.54
N SER A 332 18.73 -20.52 -8.14
CA SER A 332 19.10 -21.89 -8.49
C SER A 332 19.79 -22.62 -7.32
N LEU A 333 20.10 -23.90 -7.50
CA LEU A 333 20.94 -24.61 -6.55
C LEU A 333 22.30 -23.91 -6.38
N ASN A 334 22.78 -23.84 -5.15
CA ASN A 334 24.12 -23.29 -4.88
C ASN A 334 25.18 -24.14 -5.62
N PRO A 335 26.02 -23.52 -6.49
CA PRO A 335 27.04 -24.27 -7.25
C PRO A 335 28.03 -25.01 -6.36
N GLU A 336 28.34 -24.51 -5.17
CA GLU A 336 29.23 -25.20 -4.22
C GLU A 336 28.60 -26.47 -3.62
N ALA A 337 27.27 -26.51 -3.49
CA ALA A 337 26.55 -27.70 -3.03
C ALA A 337 26.38 -28.76 -4.15
N ALA A 338 26.41 -28.34 -5.40
CA ALA A 338 26.30 -29.25 -6.56
C ALA A 338 27.59 -30.03 -6.82
N GLY A 339 28.75 -29.50 -6.41
CA GLY A 339 30.08 -30.19 -6.55
C GLY A 339 30.43 -31.14 -5.43
N ALA A 340 29.59 -31.24 -4.39
CA ALA A 340 29.82 -32.12 -3.21
C ALA A 340 29.01 -33.46 -3.24
N ARG A 341 28.41 -33.81 -4.38
CA ARG A 341 27.71 -35.09 -4.61
C ARG A 341 28.48 -36.03 -5.49
#